data_0f15ac0fcba92903c47cf45bfa9228d3
#
_entry.id   0f15ac0fcba92903c47cf45bfa9228d3
#
_cell.length_a   1.000
_cell.length_b   1.000
_cell.length_c   1.000
_cell.angle_alpha   90.00
_cell.angle_beta   90.00
_cell.angle_gamma   90.00
#
_symmetry.space_group_name_H-M   'P 1'
#
loop_
_entity.id
_entity.type
_entity.pdbx_description
1 polymer ?
#
loop_
_entity_poly.entity_id
_entity_poly.type
_entity_poly.pdbx_seq_one_letter_code
_entity_poly.pdbx_strand_id
1 'polypeptide(L)'
;MSRRRRDRVRRTSSGAVAALTIAAAAVAAAALGAGAASPAAAGAATPLETLVGARLVVGMQGTTPSAALLDRIRRGRVGGIILMGANVRSAPQVRTLTASLRAAAREGGRRLLIMTDQEGGLVRRFRWAPPAVSAGVLGTRTEGAIRRTGRATATALERLGVDVDLAPVADVSGVRGAFIAASDRGFSTNPTRAAKGVTSFAAGVLDGGVVPTLKHFPGLGLATTSTDDAAVRITASEDALEPGFVPYRRAIAAGVAPLVMVSNAAYAAYGGQVAVWSPRVLSTLAGLGFTGVTITDALEPLAATHRVTLGQAALRAARTGVDLLLFVGSERSTDAVYDQLLAAARDGRLPRAALEASAARIEELAATYAG
;
A
#
# COMPACT_ATOMS: atom_id res chain seq x y z
N MET A 1 -16.76 40.76 -60.02
CA MET A 1 -15.60 41.42 -60.65
C MET A 1 -14.36 40.78 -60.13
N SER A 2 -13.76 40.09 -61.03
CA SER A 2 -12.43 40.02 -61.63
C SER A 2 -11.46 39.19 -60.76
N ARG A 3 -11.18 37.93 -61.12
CA ARG A 3 -10.24 37.36 -62.11
C ARG A 3 -8.78 37.80 -61.92
N ARG A 4 -7.86 36.89 -61.58
CA ARG A 4 -6.92 36.13 -62.47
C ARG A 4 -5.81 35.63 -61.59
N ARG A 5 -5.25 34.54 -61.77
CA ARG A 5 -4.67 33.53 -62.70
C ARG A 5 -3.28 33.15 -62.13
N ARG A 6 -3.13 31.85 -62.03
CA ARG A 6 -2.11 30.95 -62.56
C ARG A 6 -0.64 31.48 -62.56
N ASP A 7 0.30 30.66 -62.02
CA ASP A 7 1.03 29.76 -62.91
C ASP A 7 1.84 28.71 -62.18
N ARG A 8 1.97 27.59 -62.89
CA ARG A 8 2.77 26.42 -62.62
C ARG A 8 4.25 26.67 -62.87
N VAL A 9 5.14 26.02 -62.14
CA VAL A 9 6.37 25.44 -62.70
C VAL A 9 6.70 24.12 -62.03
N ARG A 10 6.66 23.05 -62.83
CA ARG A 10 7.27 21.75 -62.56
C ARG A 10 8.77 21.87 -62.77
N ARG A 11 9.60 21.24 -61.98
CA ARG A 11 10.80 20.55 -62.47
C ARG A 11 11.15 19.35 -61.60
N THR A 12 11.34 18.28 -62.29
CA THR A 12 11.83 16.93 -62.02
C THR A 12 13.35 16.92 -61.87
N SER A 13 13.88 16.04 -61.03
CA SER A 13 15.08 15.20 -61.24
C SER A 13 15.31 14.40 -59.98
N SER A 14 15.09 13.13 -59.96
CA SER A 14 15.97 12.00 -60.28
C SER A 14 17.25 11.92 -59.48
N GLY A 15 17.35 10.87 -58.66
CA GLY A 15 18.56 10.03 -58.61
C GLY A 15 19.41 10.12 -57.38
N ALA A 16 19.38 9.09 -56.54
CA ALA A 16 20.52 8.20 -56.33
C ALA A 16 20.25 7.24 -55.15
N VAL A 17 20.06 5.98 -55.48
CA VAL A 17 20.16 4.84 -54.59
C VAL A 17 21.64 4.58 -54.35
N ALA A 18 22.10 4.68 -53.10
CA ALA A 18 23.42 4.20 -52.72
C ALA A 18 23.24 2.91 -51.91
N ALA A 19 23.50 1.79 -52.57
CA ALA A 19 23.69 0.51 -51.95
C ALA A 19 25.03 0.47 -51.21
N LEU A 20 25.02 0.20 -49.90
CA LEU A 20 26.25 -0.04 -49.12
C LEU A 20 26.41 -1.55 -48.95
N THR A 21 27.39 -2.11 -49.65
CA THR A 21 27.85 -3.48 -49.60
C THR A 21 28.50 -3.79 -48.22
N ILE A 22 28.09 -4.86 -47.61
CA ILE A 22 28.67 -5.44 -46.41
C ILE A 22 29.89 -6.26 -46.83
N ALA A 23 31.07 -5.84 -46.40
CA ALA A 23 32.31 -6.63 -46.53
C ALA A 23 32.41 -7.55 -45.31
N ALA A 24 32.36 -8.85 -45.54
CA ALA A 24 32.68 -9.88 -44.56
C ALA A 24 34.21 -9.95 -44.39
N ALA A 25 34.72 -9.65 -43.20
CA ALA A 25 36.08 -9.95 -42.81
C ALA A 25 36.06 -11.15 -41.83
N ALA A 26 36.54 -12.28 -42.32
CA ALA A 26 36.87 -13.45 -41.49
C ALA A 26 38.13 -13.14 -40.68
N VAL A 27 38.08 -13.24 -39.38
CA VAL A 27 39.25 -13.27 -38.49
C VAL A 27 39.30 -14.60 -37.77
N ALA A 28 40.46 -15.21 -37.88
CA ALA A 28 40.77 -16.55 -37.43
C ALA A 28 40.70 -16.73 -35.91
N ALA A 29 40.33 -17.93 -35.50
CA ALA A 29 40.31 -18.40 -34.12
C ALA A 29 41.73 -18.37 -33.51
N ALA A 30 41.85 -17.75 -32.34
CA ALA A 30 42.87 -18.07 -31.34
C ALA A 30 42.16 -18.67 -30.11
N ALA A 31 42.27 -19.95 -29.96
CA ALA A 31 41.86 -20.65 -28.75
C ALA A 31 42.86 -20.35 -27.64
N LEU A 32 42.41 -19.62 -26.62
CA LEU A 32 43.12 -19.52 -25.33
C LEU A 32 42.10 -19.47 -24.20
N GLY A 33 42.10 -20.51 -23.40
CA GLY A 33 41.72 -20.46 -21.99
C GLY A 33 40.22 -20.29 -21.71
N ALA A 34 39.44 -21.36 -21.76
CA ALA A 34 38.20 -21.47 -21.04
C ALA A 34 38.46 -21.41 -19.53
N GLY A 35 38.58 -20.22 -19.00
CA GLY A 35 38.30 -19.97 -17.59
C GLY A 35 36.84 -20.29 -17.33
N ALA A 36 36.56 -21.41 -16.67
CA ALA A 36 35.24 -21.73 -16.16
C ALA A 36 34.80 -20.55 -15.27
N ALA A 37 33.87 -19.72 -15.78
CA ALA A 37 33.14 -18.79 -14.94
C ALA A 37 32.45 -19.63 -13.87
N SER A 38 32.94 -19.55 -12.63
CA SER A 38 32.25 -20.11 -11.47
C SER A 38 30.80 -19.64 -11.55
N PRO A 39 29.81 -20.55 -11.45
CA PRO A 39 28.45 -20.14 -11.35
C PRO A 39 28.38 -19.19 -10.15
N ALA A 40 27.93 -17.94 -10.38
CA ALA A 40 27.64 -17.01 -9.31
C ALA A 40 26.86 -17.79 -8.27
N ALA A 41 27.38 -17.83 -7.03
CA ALA A 41 26.77 -18.56 -5.94
C ALA A 41 25.29 -18.15 -5.90
N ALA A 42 24.40 -19.09 -6.22
CA ALA A 42 22.97 -18.91 -6.08
C ALA A 42 22.76 -18.52 -4.62
N GLY A 43 22.43 -17.25 -4.38
CA GLY A 43 22.23 -16.74 -3.02
C GLY A 43 21.27 -17.68 -2.30
N ALA A 44 21.58 -18.06 -1.08
CA ALA A 44 20.74 -18.94 -0.30
C ALA A 44 19.31 -18.42 -0.29
N ALA A 45 18.35 -19.30 -0.63
CA ALA A 45 16.93 -18.91 -0.69
C ALA A 45 16.49 -18.33 0.65
N THR A 46 15.77 -17.19 0.60
CA THR A 46 15.27 -16.51 1.81
C THR A 46 14.47 -17.50 2.67
N PRO A 47 14.80 -17.63 3.98
CA PRO A 47 14.08 -18.53 4.89
C PRO A 47 12.58 -18.24 4.94
N LEU A 48 11.75 -19.29 5.05
CA LEU A 48 10.30 -19.14 5.18
C LEU A 48 9.91 -18.27 6.38
N GLU A 49 10.64 -18.38 7.46
CA GLU A 49 10.50 -17.57 8.68
C GLU A 49 10.55 -16.09 8.38
N THR A 50 11.46 -15.69 7.51
CA THR A 50 11.61 -14.30 7.06
C THR A 50 10.51 -13.87 6.12
N LEU A 51 10.17 -14.72 5.14
CA LEU A 51 9.11 -14.42 4.17
C LEU A 51 7.76 -14.25 4.85
N VAL A 52 7.46 -15.05 5.86
CA VAL A 52 6.24 -14.92 6.67
C VAL A 52 6.30 -13.67 7.53
N GLY A 53 7.41 -13.47 8.26
CA GLY A 53 7.55 -12.33 9.17
C GLY A 53 7.49 -10.97 8.48
N ALA A 54 8.05 -10.84 7.27
CA ALA A 54 8.03 -9.62 6.47
C ALA A 54 6.61 -9.10 6.19
N ARG A 55 5.60 -9.97 6.25
CA ARG A 55 4.20 -9.64 5.96
C ARG A 55 3.40 -9.18 7.18
N LEU A 56 3.92 -9.32 8.40
CA LEU A 56 3.20 -8.99 9.62
C LEU A 56 3.47 -7.54 10.03
N VAL A 57 2.41 -6.74 10.07
CA VAL A 57 2.39 -5.40 10.66
C VAL A 57 1.66 -5.50 11.98
N VAL A 58 2.37 -5.27 13.09
CA VAL A 58 1.83 -5.52 14.43
C VAL A 58 1.71 -4.24 15.25
N GLY A 59 0.66 -4.15 16.07
CA GLY A 59 0.52 -3.16 17.12
C GLY A 59 1.45 -3.47 18.28
N MET A 60 1.61 -2.49 19.17
CA MET A 60 2.35 -2.64 20.40
C MET A 60 1.60 -1.99 21.57
N GLN A 61 1.90 -2.43 22.79
CA GLN A 61 1.36 -1.82 24.00
C GLN A 61 2.33 -0.79 24.59
N GLY A 62 1.76 0.27 25.18
CA GLY A 62 2.53 1.31 25.84
C GLY A 62 3.35 2.19 24.93
N THR A 63 4.27 2.93 25.49
CA THR A 63 5.06 3.97 24.80
C THR A 63 6.53 3.59 24.62
N THR A 64 6.89 2.37 25.05
CA THR A 64 8.23 1.78 24.93
C THR A 64 8.08 0.34 24.44
N PRO A 65 8.88 -0.13 23.49
CA PRO A 65 8.77 -1.49 22.98
C PRO A 65 9.23 -2.50 24.04
N SER A 66 8.54 -3.64 24.12
CA SER A 66 8.96 -4.73 25.00
C SER A 66 10.24 -5.40 24.47
N ALA A 67 11.03 -6.01 25.36
CA ALA A 67 12.21 -6.80 24.96
C ALA A 67 11.82 -7.94 24.01
N ALA A 68 10.66 -8.56 24.22
CA ALA A 68 10.12 -9.61 23.37
C ALA A 68 9.82 -9.09 21.95
N LEU A 69 9.20 -7.92 21.80
CA LEU A 69 8.95 -7.31 20.50
C LEU A 69 10.26 -7.00 19.77
N LEU A 70 11.24 -6.41 20.45
CA LEU A 70 12.55 -6.12 19.87
C LEU A 70 13.25 -7.38 19.39
N ASP A 71 13.18 -8.49 20.15
CA ASP A 71 13.74 -9.79 19.75
C ASP A 71 13.03 -10.35 18.50
N ARG A 72 11.71 -10.25 18.42
CA ARG A 72 10.95 -10.68 17.24
C ARG A 72 11.34 -9.88 15.98
N ILE A 73 11.54 -8.56 16.13
CA ILE A 73 12.01 -7.69 15.04
C ILE A 73 13.40 -8.13 14.58
N ARG A 74 14.37 -8.34 15.50
CA ARG A 74 15.72 -8.83 15.17
C ARG A 74 15.70 -10.13 14.39
N ARG A 75 14.83 -11.05 14.79
CA ARG A 75 14.67 -12.35 14.13
C ARG A 75 13.89 -12.27 12.80
N GLY A 76 13.42 -11.10 12.39
CA GLY A 76 12.64 -10.94 11.17
C GLY A 76 11.25 -11.56 11.21
N ARG A 77 10.66 -11.69 12.41
CA ARG A 77 9.28 -12.19 12.61
C ARG A 77 8.22 -11.09 12.52
N VAL A 78 8.64 -9.85 12.29
CA VAL A 78 7.79 -8.66 12.16
C VAL A 78 8.36 -7.80 11.03
N GLY A 79 7.53 -7.46 10.05
CA GLY A 79 7.87 -6.60 8.90
C GLY A 79 7.46 -5.15 9.09
N GLY A 80 6.53 -4.87 10.00
CA GLY A 80 6.10 -3.50 10.29
C GLY A 80 5.49 -3.34 11.68
N ILE A 81 5.45 -2.09 12.14
CA ILE A 81 4.80 -1.68 13.40
C ILE A 81 3.77 -0.59 13.07
N ILE A 82 2.55 -0.74 13.59
CA ILE A 82 1.58 0.35 13.61
C ILE A 82 1.57 1.04 14.96
N LEU A 83 1.71 2.38 14.95
CA LEU A 83 1.61 3.23 16.12
C LEU A 83 0.18 3.76 16.27
N MET A 84 -0.47 3.41 17.36
CA MET A 84 -1.79 3.87 17.75
C MET A 84 -1.70 5.02 18.75
N GLY A 85 -2.80 5.74 19.01
CA GLY A 85 -2.80 6.87 19.96
C GLY A 85 -2.26 6.54 21.34
N ALA A 86 -2.44 5.30 21.84
CA ALA A 86 -1.91 4.84 23.12
C ALA A 86 -0.36 4.74 23.15
N ASN A 87 0.30 4.71 22.00
CA ASN A 87 1.76 4.67 21.90
C ASN A 87 2.39 6.07 21.88
N VAL A 88 1.58 7.14 21.92
CA VAL A 88 1.98 8.50 21.60
C VAL A 88 1.78 9.43 22.81
N ARG A 89 2.87 10.01 23.33
CA ARG A 89 2.86 11.03 24.40
C ARG A 89 3.41 12.37 23.93
N SER A 90 4.56 12.35 23.27
CA SER A 90 5.24 13.55 22.79
C SER A 90 6.15 13.22 21.59
N ALA A 91 6.53 14.23 20.82
CA ALA A 91 7.43 14.04 19.69
C ALA A 91 8.81 13.47 20.09
N PRO A 92 9.48 13.91 21.18
CA PRO A 92 10.72 13.27 21.63
C PRO A 92 10.54 11.79 21.99
N GLN A 93 9.45 11.44 22.71
CA GLN A 93 9.17 10.06 23.08
C GLN A 93 8.96 9.18 21.84
N VAL A 94 8.18 9.64 20.85
CA VAL A 94 7.95 8.89 19.61
C VAL A 94 9.25 8.68 18.82
N ARG A 95 10.11 9.70 18.73
CA ARG A 95 11.43 9.55 18.08
C ARG A 95 12.30 8.49 18.78
N THR A 96 12.31 8.46 20.10
CA THR A 96 13.04 7.44 20.87
C THR A 96 12.46 6.05 20.61
N LEU A 97 11.12 5.93 20.58
CA LEU A 97 10.43 4.68 20.28
C LEU A 97 10.78 4.16 18.87
N THR A 98 10.61 4.98 17.84
CA THR A 98 10.87 4.59 16.45
C THR A 98 12.35 4.28 16.23
N ALA A 99 13.27 5.04 16.85
CA ALA A 99 14.72 4.75 16.80
C ALA A 99 15.06 3.38 17.42
N SER A 100 14.43 3.01 18.55
CA SER A 100 14.63 1.70 19.18
C SER A 100 14.14 0.55 18.31
N LEU A 101 12.97 0.70 17.67
CA LEU A 101 12.42 -0.30 16.75
C LEU A 101 13.32 -0.48 15.52
N ARG A 102 13.78 0.61 14.92
CA ARG A 102 14.69 0.59 13.77
C ARG A 102 16.07 0.01 14.13
N ALA A 103 16.58 0.29 15.32
CA ALA A 103 17.84 -0.30 15.80
C ALA A 103 17.74 -1.82 15.84
N ALA A 104 16.66 -2.37 16.40
CA ALA A 104 16.44 -3.81 16.44
C ALA A 104 16.33 -4.43 15.03
N ALA A 105 15.68 -3.73 14.08
CA ALA A 105 15.60 -4.19 12.69
C ALA A 105 16.97 -4.21 12.02
N ARG A 106 17.78 -3.14 12.19
CA ARG A 106 19.15 -3.07 11.64
C ARG A 106 20.08 -4.14 12.23
N GLU A 107 19.98 -4.42 13.53
CA GLU A 107 20.69 -5.53 14.18
C GLU A 107 20.37 -6.88 13.54
N GLY A 108 19.12 -7.05 13.07
CA GLY A 108 18.70 -8.22 12.30
C GLY A 108 19.01 -8.16 10.79
N GLY A 109 19.72 -7.12 10.32
CA GLY A 109 20.02 -6.91 8.90
C GLY A 109 18.79 -6.62 8.03
N ARG A 110 17.75 -5.96 8.57
CA ARG A 110 16.45 -5.77 7.90
C ARG A 110 15.94 -4.34 8.00
N ARG A 111 14.99 -4.02 7.12
CA ARG A 111 14.16 -2.82 7.22
C ARG A 111 12.88 -3.13 7.98
N LEU A 112 12.29 -2.12 8.60
CA LEU A 112 11.03 -2.20 9.34
C LEU A 112 10.15 -1.02 8.92
N LEU A 113 8.95 -1.29 8.45
CA LEU A 113 7.97 -0.25 8.13
C LEU A 113 7.29 0.22 9.42
N ILE A 114 7.36 1.50 9.73
CA ILE A 114 6.63 2.10 10.85
C ILE A 114 5.49 2.94 10.30
N MET A 115 4.27 2.64 10.72
CA MET A 115 3.05 3.23 10.17
C MET A 115 2.09 3.76 11.23
N THR A 116 1.18 4.61 10.80
CA THR A 116 0.14 5.20 11.65
C THR A 116 -1.05 5.67 10.81
N ASP A 117 -2.19 5.98 11.46
CA ASP A 117 -3.32 6.67 10.84
C ASP A 117 -3.25 8.17 11.14
N GLN A 118 -2.95 8.98 10.15
CA GLN A 118 -2.94 10.44 10.27
C GLN A 118 -3.85 11.08 9.21
N GLU A 119 -5.13 10.68 9.20
CA GLU A 119 -6.14 11.15 8.24
C GLU A 119 -6.49 12.63 8.43
N GLY A 120 -6.41 13.10 9.67
CA GLY A 120 -6.94 14.39 10.13
C GLY A 120 -8.30 14.25 10.83
N GLY A 121 -8.85 15.36 11.34
CA GLY A 121 -10.13 15.35 12.05
C GLY A 121 -10.13 14.38 13.23
N LEU A 122 -11.05 13.41 13.21
CA LEU A 122 -11.20 12.41 14.28
C LEU A 122 -10.10 11.36 14.29
N VAL A 123 -9.55 10.99 13.13
CA VAL A 123 -8.51 9.95 13.01
C VAL A 123 -7.14 10.61 12.85
N ARG A 124 -6.54 10.95 13.98
CA ARG A 124 -5.28 11.66 14.07
C ARG A 124 -4.51 11.21 15.30
N ARG A 125 -3.49 10.34 15.10
CA ARG A 125 -2.73 9.77 16.24
C ARG A 125 -1.76 10.78 16.85
N PHE A 126 -1.14 11.62 16.03
CA PHE A 126 -0.26 12.70 16.45
C PHE A 126 -1.04 14.03 16.46
N ARG A 127 -1.66 14.37 17.59
CA ARG A 127 -2.57 15.53 17.68
C ARG A 127 -1.91 16.87 17.40
N TRP A 128 -0.59 16.98 17.51
CA TRP A 128 0.20 18.18 17.19
C TRP A 128 0.64 18.25 15.74
N ALA A 129 0.57 17.13 14.98
CA ALA A 129 0.92 17.09 13.56
C ALA A 129 -0.31 17.38 12.68
N PRO A 130 -0.12 17.93 11.47
CA PRO A 130 -1.20 18.04 10.49
C PRO A 130 -1.65 16.66 9.99
N PRO A 131 -2.85 16.58 9.36
CA PRO A 131 -3.83 17.65 9.19
C PRO A 131 -4.67 17.81 10.46
N ALA A 132 -4.93 19.06 10.85
CA ALA A 132 -5.82 19.32 11.99
C ALA A 132 -7.31 19.18 11.62
N VAL A 133 -7.63 19.46 10.36
CA VAL A 133 -8.99 19.38 9.82
C VAL A 133 -9.24 18.01 9.18
N SER A 134 -10.52 17.65 9.04
CA SER A 134 -10.96 16.41 8.39
C SER A 134 -10.73 16.44 6.88
N ALA A 135 -10.80 15.26 6.26
CA ALA A 135 -10.72 15.12 4.82
C ALA A 135 -11.88 15.83 4.09
N GLY A 136 -13.10 15.84 4.68
CA GLY A 136 -14.24 16.56 4.14
C GLY A 136 -13.99 18.06 4.04
N VAL A 137 -13.42 18.66 5.09
CA VAL A 137 -12.99 20.07 5.07
C VAL A 137 -11.86 20.31 4.06
N LEU A 138 -10.88 19.41 3.96
CA LEU A 138 -9.82 19.49 2.95
C LEU A 138 -10.39 19.43 1.53
N GLY A 139 -11.37 18.56 1.28
CA GLY A 139 -12.02 18.38 -0.02
C GLY A 139 -12.70 19.62 -0.59
N THR A 140 -12.94 20.66 0.24
CA THR A 140 -13.45 21.97 -0.22
C THR A 140 -12.35 22.91 -0.71
N ARG A 141 -11.08 22.56 -0.53
CA ARG A 141 -9.91 23.39 -0.87
C ARG A 141 -9.39 23.10 -2.27
N THR A 142 -8.48 23.96 -2.75
CA THR A 142 -7.80 23.74 -4.04
C THR A 142 -6.86 22.54 -3.95
N GLU A 143 -6.63 21.84 -5.08
CA GLU A 143 -5.71 20.70 -5.18
C GLU A 143 -4.32 21.04 -4.63
N GLY A 144 -3.79 22.23 -4.96
CA GLY A 144 -2.51 22.72 -4.44
C GLY A 144 -2.49 22.90 -2.92
N ALA A 145 -3.60 23.35 -2.30
CA ALA A 145 -3.71 23.45 -0.85
C ALA A 145 -3.76 22.07 -0.18
N ILE A 146 -4.49 21.12 -0.79
CA ILE A 146 -4.57 19.73 -0.30
C ILE A 146 -3.17 19.07 -0.37
N ARG A 147 -2.46 19.21 -1.51
CA ARG A 147 -1.11 18.68 -1.69
C ARG A 147 -0.12 19.26 -0.66
N ARG A 148 -0.16 20.58 -0.41
CA ARG A 148 0.66 21.18 0.66
C ARG A 148 0.35 20.62 2.04
N THR A 149 -0.94 20.35 2.33
CA THR A 149 -1.33 19.72 3.60
C THR A 149 -0.77 18.31 3.71
N GLY A 150 -0.88 17.48 2.66
CA GLY A 150 -0.29 16.14 2.61
C GLY A 150 1.22 16.17 2.84
N ARG A 151 1.94 17.08 2.15
CA ARG A 151 3.38 17.26 2.35
C ARG A 151 3.75 17.66 3.79
N ALA A 152 3.00 18.60 4.37
CA ALA A 152 3.23 19.01 5.76
C ALA A 152 2.97 17.86 6.76
N THR A 153 1.95 17.03 6.49
CA THR A 153 1.67 15.81 7.25
C THR A 153 2.86 14.86 7.18
N ALA A 154 3.30 14.51 5.98
CA ALA A 154 4.41 13.60 5.77
C ALA A 154 5.72 14.10 6.38
N THR A 155 6.05 15.39 6.21
CA THR A 155 7.25 15.99 6.86
C THR A 155 7.19 15.88 8.38
N ALA A 156 6.00 16.01 8.99
CA ALA A 156 5.85 15.83 10.43
C ALA A 156 6.01 14.35 10.85
N LEU A 157 5.49 13.41 10.06
CA LEU A 157 5.59 11.97 10.29
C LEU A 157 7.03 11.47 10.10
N GLU A 158 7.70 11.86 9.04
CA GLU A 158 9.09 11.52 8.73
C GLU A 158 10.03 11.91 9.89
N ARG A 159 9.89 13.14 10.43
CA ARG A 159 10.64 13.62 11.61
C ARG A 159 10.39 12.81 12.87
N LEU A 160 9.34 12.02 12.92
CA LEU A 160 9.02 11.08 13.99
C LEU A 160 9.50 9.66 13.70
N GLY A 161 10.08 9.42 12.51
CA GLY A 161 10.50 8.10 12.06
C GLY A 161 9.33 7.22 11.64
N VAL A 162 8.26 7.79 11.09
CA VAL A 162 7.11 7.07 10.52
C VAL A 162 7.25 7.05 9.00
N ASP A 163 7.14 5.87 8.40
CA ASP A 163 7.36 5.63 6.98
C ASP A 163 6.07 5.60 6.16
N VAL A 164 4.96 5.21 6.80
CA VAL A 164 3.67 4.99 6.12
C VAL A 164 2.56 5.73 6.86
N ASP A 165 1.82 6.53 6.12
CA ASP A 165 0.54 7.08 6.57
C ASP A 165 -0.60 6.22 6.00
N LEU A 166 -1.39 5.59 6.88
CA LEU A 166 -2.59 4.85 6.48
C LEU A 166 -3.72 5.84 6.12
N ALA A 167 -3.41 6.73 5.21
CA ALA A 167 -4.26 7.77 4.61
C ALA A 167 -3.76 8.07 3.19
N PRO A 168 -4.61 8.57 2.29
CA PRO A 168 -5.96 9.11 2.48
C PRO A 168 -7.08 8.08 2.40
N VAL A 169 -8.24 8.44 2.99
CA VAL A 169 -9.50 7.72 2.77
C VAL A 169 -10.00 8.03 1.35
N ALA A 170 -10.07 7.02 0.51
CA ALA A 170 -10.48 7.11 -0.89
C ALA A 170 -11.98 6.77 -1.10
N ASP A 171 -12.69 6.45 -0.01
CA ASP A 171 -14.10 6.07 -0.04
C ASP A 171 -14.98 7.24 -0.51
N VAL A 172 -15.90 6.94 -1.43
CA VAL A 172 -16.90 7.88 -1.93
C VAL A 172 -18.26 7.52 -1.34
N SER A 173 -18.79 8.38 -0.48
CA SER A 173 -20.05 8.11 0.21
C SER A 173 -21.23 8.48 -0.68
N GLY A 174 -22.00 7.50 -1.11
CA GLY A 174 -23.13 7.66 -2.03
C GLY A 174 -24.51 7.51 -1.39
N VAL A 175 -24.61 7.18 -0.07
CA VAL A 175 -25.88 6.90 0.61
C VAL A 175 -26.05 7.76 1.85
N ARG A 176 -27.33 8.02 2.21
CA ARG A 176 -27.66 8.73 3.44
C ARG A 176 -27.21 7.90 4.65
N GLY A 177 -26.57 8.54 5.62
CA GLY A 177 -26.08 7.89 6.83
C GLY A 177 -24.82 7.02 6.62
N ALA A 178 -24.16 7.16 5.47
CA ALA A 178 -22.88 6.49 5.24
C ALA A 178 -21.87 6.84 6.35
N PHE A 179 -21.27 5.82 6.95
CA PHE A 179 -20.33 5.94 8.06
C PHE A 179 -19.15 6.88 7.74
N ILE A 180 -18.58 6.77 6.55
CA ILE A 180 -17.45 7.61 6.10
C ILE A 180 -17.85 9.08 6.02
N ALA A 181 -19.07 9.40 5.50
CA ALA A 181 -19.58 10.78 5.45
C ALA A 181 -19.93 11.30 6.84
N ALA A 182 -20.58 10.49 7.68
CA ALA A 182 -20.97 10.89 9.02
C ALA A 182 -19.77 11.20 9.92
N SER A 183 -18.63 10.54 9.68
CA SER A 183 -17.36 10.78 10.37
C SER A 183 -16.46 11.82 9.69
N ASP A 184 -16.91 12.43 8.59
CA ASP A 184 -16.19 13.43 7.79
C ASP A 184 -14.78 12.98 7.32
N ARG A 185 -14.63 11.66 7.10
CA ARG A 185 -13.34 11.03 6.70
C ARG A 185 -13.12 11.02 5.19
N GLY A 186 -14.16 11.12 4.36
CA GLY A 186 -14.06 11.18 2.90
C GLY A 186 -13.89 12.60 2.38
N PHE A 187 -13.14 12.80 1.30
CA PHE A 187 -12.91 14.12 0.70
C PHE A 187 -14.18 14.72 0.04
N SER A 188 -15.08 13.89 -0.45
CA SER A 188 -16.34 14.33 -1.06
C SER A 188 -17.26 13.14 -1.34
N THR A 189 -18.57 13.41 -1.41
CA THR A 189 -19.55 12.47 -1.95
C THR A 189 -19.58 12.45 -3.49
N ASN A 190 -18.97 13.46 -4.15
CA ASN A 190 -18.80 13.48 -5.60
C ASN A 190 -17.52 12.74 -5.98
N PRO A 191 -17.57 11.66 -6.81
CA PRO A 191 -16.42 10.82 -7.13
C PRO A 191 -15.24 11.59 -7.74
N THR A 192 -15.51 12.52 -8.67
CA THR A 192 -14.46 13.32 -9.32
C THR A 192 -13.78 14.26 -8.32
N ARG A 193 -14.54 14.87 -7.42
CA ARG A 193 -13.98 15.74 -6.38
C ARG A 193 -13.21 14.95 -5.33
N ALA A 194 -13.72 13.77 -4.93
CA ALA A 194 -13.02 12.86 -4.05
C ALA A 194 -11.69 12.43 -4.67
N ALA A 195 -11.68 12.05 -5.95
CA ALA A 195 -10.48 11.67 -6.68
C ALA A 195 -9.42 12.78 -6.71
N LYS A 196 -9.84 14.05 -6.91
CA LYS A 196 -8.93 15.22 -6.83
C LYS A 196 -8.31 15.34 -5.44
N GLY A 197 -9.13 15.25 -4.39
CA GLY A 197 -8.67 15.33 -3.01
C GLY A 197 -7.68 14.22 -2.66
N VAL A 198 -8.05 12.97 -2.93
CA VAL A 198 -7.24 11.78 -2.67
C VAL A 198 -5.90 11.85 -3.39
N THR A 199 -5.91 12.11 -4.71
CA THR A 199 -4.69 12.18 -5.52
C THR A 199 -3.77 13.30 -5.05
N SER A 200 -4.32 14.48 -4.75
CA SER A 200 -3.53 15.63 -4.31
C SER A 200 -2.92 15.41 -2.92
N PHE A 201 -3.67 14.82 -1.99
CA PHE A 201 -3.15 14.51 -0.66
C PHE A 201 -2.06 13.44 -0.73
N ALA A 202 -2.31 12.34 -1.44
CA ALA A 202 -1.34 11.26 -1.63
C ALA A 202 -0.03 11.76 -2.30
N ALA A 203 -0.15 12.59 -3.35
CA ALA A 203 1.01 13.23 -3.97
C ALA A 203 1.81 14.08 -2.97
N GLY A 204 1.10 14.83 -2.11
CA GLY A 204 1.74 15.62 -1.06
C GLY A 204 2.46 14.76 -0.02
N VAL A 205 1.86 13.62 0.35
CA VAL A 205 2.47 12.68 1.31
C VAL A 205 3.76 12.10 0.72
N LEU A 206 3.75 11.70 -0.55
CA LEU A 206 4.97 11.26 -1.27
C LEU A 206 6.03 12.36 -1.35
N ASP A 207 5.64 13.61 -1.66
CA ASP A 207 6.55 14.76 -1.69
C ASP A 207 7.27 14.98 -0.36
N GLY A 208 6.70 14.55 0.74
CA GLY A 208 7.25 14.65 2.09
C GLY A 208 8.01 13.40 2.56
N GLY A 209 8.22 12.40 1.69
CA GLY A 209 9.03 11.21 1.98
C GLY A 209 8.31 10.10 2.75
N VAL A 210 6.98 10.09 2.80
CA VAL A 210 6.15 9.07 3.48
C VAL A 210 5.24 8.38 2.45
N VAL A 211 4.95 7.10 2.66
CA VAL A 211 4.07 6.29 1.82
C VAL A 211 2.60 6.58 2.16
N PRO A 212 1.79 7.07 1.23
CA PRO A 212 0.34 7.14 1.42
C PRO A 212 -0.31 5.78 1.21
N THR A 213 -1.41 5.54 1.90
CA THR A 213 -2.22 4.32 1.77
C THR A 213 -3.66 4.69 1.40
N LEU A 214 -4.08 4.35 0.19
CA LEU A 214 -5.47 4.57 -0.20
C LEU A 214 -6.38 3.51 0.43
N LYS A 215 -7.49 3.91 1.06
CA LYS A 215 -8.37 3.01 1.81
C LYS A 215 -9.85 3.40 1.71
N HIS A 216 -10.76 2.42 1.75
CA HIS A 216 -10.65 0.97 1.95
C HIS A 216 -11.15 0.25 0.70
N PHE A 217 -10.29 -0.24 -0.16
CA PHE A 217 -10.68 -0.86 -1.43
C PHE A 217 -11.56 -2.12 -1.23
N PRO A 218 -12.63 -2.33 -1.98
CA PRO A 218 -13.14 -1.61 -3.16
C PRO A 218 -14.00 -0.38 -2.84
N GLY A 219 -14.20 -0.01 -1.59
CA GLY A 219 -14.88 1.21 -1.15
C GLY A 219 -15.91 0.97 -0.05
N LEU A 220 -15.72 1.62 1.12
CA LEU A 220 -16.66 1.61 2.26
C LEU A 220 -17.71 2.72 2.20
N GLY A 221 -17.74 3.51 1.12
CA GLY A 221 -18.63 4.68 1.03
C GLY A 221 -20.13 4.36 1.06
N LEU A 222 -20.52 3.10 0.87
CA LEU A 222 -21.89 2.62 0.97
C LEU A 222 -22.20 1.95 2.33
N ALA A 223 -21.22 1.80 3.20
CA ALA A 223 -21.42 1.24 4.54
C ALA A 223 -22.06 2.27 5.48
N THR A 224 -23.01 1.84 6.29
CA THR A 224 -23.67 2.68 7.31
C THR A 224 -23.08 2.48 8.71
N THR A 225 -22.19 1.50 8.87
CA THR A 225 -21.53 1.13 10.13
C THR A 225 -20.05 0.86 9.88
N SER A 226 -19.21 1.05 10.90
CA SER A 226 -17.79 0.67 10.85
C SER A 226 -17.61 -0.84 10.78
N THR A 227 -16.62 -1.29 10.00
CA THR A 227 -16.17 -2.69 10.00
C THR A 227 -15.48 -3.08 11.30
N ASP A 228 -15.08 -2.12 12.13
CA ASP A 228 -14.53 -2.38 13.47
C ASP A 228 -15.61 -2.78 14.48
N ASP A 229 -16.86 -2.36 14.25
CA ASP A 229 -17.96 -2.55 15.18
C ASP A 229 -18.87 -3.74 14.79
N ALA A 230 -18.97 -4.04 13.49
CA ALA A 230 -19.87 -5.06 12.97
C ALA A 230 -19.38 -5.72 11.69
N ALA A 231 -19.91 -6.92 11.39
CA ALA A 231 -19.79 -7.54 10.08
C ALA A 231 -20.63 -6.75 9.06
N VAL A 232 -19.98 -5.92 8.26
CA VAL A 232 -20.62 -5.06 7.26
C VAL A 232 -20.80 -5.81 5.95
N ARG A 233 -22.01 -5.74 5.39
CA ARG A 233 -22.33 -6.28 4.05
C ARG A 233 -22.82 -5.16 3.14
N ILE A 234 -22.11 -4.93 2.04
CA ILE A 234 -22.49 -4.01 0.98
C ILE A 234 -23.20 -4.81 -0.11
N THR A 235 -24.49 -4.51 -0.33
CA THR A 235 -25.36 -5.25 -1.27
C THR A 235 -25.38 -4.66 -2.67
N ALA A 236 -24.60 -3.60 -2.92
CA ALA A 236 -24.51 -2.93 -4.20
C ALA A 236 -24.02 -3.87 -5.31
N SER A 237 -24.49 -3.63 -6.55
CA SER A 237 -23.96 -4.27 -7.77
C SER A 237 -22.56 -3.76 -8.12
N GLU A 238 -21.90 -4.40 -9.09
CA GLU A 238 -20.60 -3.94 -9.59
C GLU A 238 -20.68 -2.51 -10.13
N ASP A 239 -21.72 -2.19 -10.93
CA ASP A 239 -21.94 -0.85 -11.49
C ASP A 239 -22.15 0.22 -10.39
N ALA A 240 -22.80 -0.14 -9.30
CA ALA A 240 -23.02 0.78 -8.18
C ALA A 240 -21.73 1.01 -7.35
N LEU A 241 -20.71 0.15 -7.47
CA LEU A 241 -19.40 0.35 -6.87
C LEU A 241 -18.47 1.23 -7.73
N GLU A 242 -18.73 1.33 -9.05
CA GLU A 242 -17.89 2.06 -10.01
C GLU A 242 -17.53 3.51 -9.58
N PRO A 243 -18.45 4.31 -9.02
CA PRO A 243 -18.09 5.64 -8.50
C PRO A 243 -16.99 5.60 -7.43
N GLY A 244 -16.93 4.52 -6.63
CA GLY A 244 -15.91 4.29 -5.61
C GLY A 244 -14.52 4.03 -6.20
N PHE A 245 -14.41 3.57 -7.45
CA PHE A 245 -13.12 3.30 -8.09
C PHE A 245 -12.47 4.55 -8.72
N VAL A 246 -13.22 5.63 -8.91
CA VAL A 246 -12.70 6.86 -9.54
C VAL A 246 -11.47 7.44 -8.81
N PRO A 247 -11.45 7.54 -7.46
CA PRO A 247 -10.25 7.97 -6.72
C PRO A 247 -9.05 7.05 -6.92
N TYR A 248 -9.25 5.73 -6.91
CA TYR A 248 -8.18 4.76 -7.11
C TYR A 248 -7.60 4.83 -8.52
N ARG A 249 -8.45 4.83 -9.58
CA ARG A 249 -7.98 4.97 -10.97
C ARG A 249 -7.14 6.22 -11.16
N ARG A 250 -7.59 7.35 -10.64
CA ARG A 250 -6.86 8.62 -10.78
C ARG A 250 -5.52 8.59 -10.03
N ALA A 251 -5.49 8.09 -8.81
CA ALA A 251 -4.27 8.03 -8.02
C ALA A 251 -3.27 7.03 -8.58
N ILE A 252 -3.72 5.86 -9.05
CA ILE A 252 -2.89 4.84 -9.70
C ILE A 252 -2.31 5.40 -11.00
N ALA A 253 -3.13 6.00 -11.86
CA ALA A 253 -2.67 6.61 -13.11
C ALA A 253 -1.69 7.78 -12.89
N ALA A 254 -1.78 8.47 -11.76
CA ALA A 254 -0.85 9.52 -11.36
C ALA A 254 0.43 8.99 -10.68
N GLY A 255 0.57 7.68 -10.45
CA GLY A 255 1.72 7.07 -9.77
C GLY A 255 1.81 7.42 -8.28
N VAL A 256 0.69 7.76 -7.63
CA VAL A 256 0.67 8.20 -6.22
C VAL A 256 -0.07 7.22 -5.29
N ALA A 257 -0.21 5.98 -5.70
CA ALA A 257 -0.85 4.91 -4.93
C ALA A 257 0.11 3.72 -4.71
N PRO A 258 1.21 3.87 -3.95
CA PRO A 258 2.16 2.77 -3.72
C PRO A 258 1.59 1.69 -2.80
N LEU A 259 0.61 2.02 -1.95
CA LEU A 259 -0.01 1.12 -0.99
C LEU A 259 -1.53 1.28 -1.01
N VAL A 260 -2.26 0.16 -1.02
CA VAL A 260 -3.73 0.13 -0.95
C VAL A 260 -4.20 -0.80 0.16
N MET A 261 -5.06 -0.29 1.03
CA MET A 261 -5.70 -1.08 2.09
C MET A 261 -7.00 -1.69 1.57
N VAL A 262 -7.13 -3.00 1.76
CA VAL A 262 -8.29 -3.80 1.36
C VAL A 262 -9.28 -3.88 2.53
N SER A 263 -10.55 -3.59 2.24
CA SER A 263 -11.65 -3.51 3.20
C SER A 263 -11.99 -4.84 3.89
N ASN A 264 -12.46 -4.75 5.12
CA ASN A 264 -13.05 -5.85 5.88
C ASN A 264 -14.55 -6.05 5.64
N ALA A 265 -15.21 -5.26 4.79
CA ALA A 265 -16.61 -5.48 4.44
C ALA A 265 -16.79 -6.63 3.44
N ALA A 266 -17.95 -7.27 3.47
CA ALA A 266 -18.39 -8.24 2.46
C ALA A 266 -19.16 -7.53 1.35
N TYR A 267 -18.98 -7.95 0.09
CA TYR A 267 -19.59 -7.32 -1.08
C TYR A 267 -20.39 -8.32 -1.91
N ALA A 268 -21.68 -8.04 -2.14
CA ALA A 268 -22.54 -8.88 -2.97
C ALA A 268 -21.99 -9.01 -4.40
N ALA A 269 -21.44 -7.93 -4.96
CA ALA A 269 -20.78 -7.90 -6.26
C ALA A 269 -19.63 -8.92 -6.40
N TYR A 270 -18.98 -9.28 -5.30
CA TYR A 270 -17.90 -10.28 -5.26
C TYR A 270 -18.34 -11.61 -4.62
N GLY A 271 -19.62 -11.99 -4.85
CA GLY A 271 -20.17 -13.24 -4.32
C GLY A 271 -20.43 -13.25 -2.82
N GLY A 272 -20.58 -12.07 -2.21
CA GLY A 272 -20.83 -11.93 -0.78
C GLY A 272 -19.63 -12.21 0.11
N GLN A 273 -18.43 -12.33 -0.48
CA GLN A 273 -17.19 -12.53 0.27
C GLN A 273 -16.69 -11.23 0.88
N VAL A 274 -16.01 -11.34 2.01
CA VAL A 274 -15.22 -10.24 2.60
C VAL A 274 -14.09 -9.87 1.65
N ALA A 275 -13.86 -8.57 1.43
CA ALA A 275 -12.92 -8.11 0.42
C ALA A 275 -11.50 -8.67 0.62
N VAL A 276 -10.97 -8.65 1.85
CA VAL A 276 -9.63 -9.21 2.15
C VAL A 276 -9.52 -10.72 1.94
N TRP A 277 -10.64 -11.43 1.76
CA TRP A 277 -10.69 -12.87 1.48
C TRP A 277 -11.12 -13.20 0.05
N SER A 278 -11.28 -12.18 -0.80
CA SER A 278 -11.77 -12.33 -2.17
C SER A 278 -10.67 -12.11 -3.21
N PRO A 279 -10.21 -13.16 -3.91
CA PRO A 279 -9.27 -13.01 -5.03
C PRO A 279 -9.82 -12.09 -6.13
N ARG A 280 -11.16 -12.08 -6.34
CA ARG A 280 -11.80 -11.19 -7.33
C ARG A 280 -11.59 -9.71 -7.00
N VAL A 281 -11.60 -9.33 -5.72
CA VAL A 281 -11.32 -7.95 -5.29
C VAL A 281 -9.90 -7.54 -5.68
N LEU A 282 -8.90 -8.41 -5.42
CA LEU A 282 -7.52 -8.13 -5.82
C LEU A 282 -7.35 -8.09 -7.34
N SER A 283 -8.04 -8.98 -8.08
CA SER A 283 -8.06 -8.95 -9.54
C SER A 283 -8.67 -7.66 -10.08
N THR A 284 -9.75 -7.15 -9.45
CA THR A 284 -10.34 -5.85 -9.80
C THR A 284 -9.33 -4.72 -9.57
N LEU A 285 -8.63 -4.71 -8.43
CA LEU A 285 -7.59 -3.71 -8.14
C LEU A 285 -6.45 -3.76 -9.17
N ALA A 286 -5.97 -4.95 -9.49
CA ALA A 286 -4.96 -5.15 -10.55
C ALA A 286 -5.47 -4.68 -11.91
N GLY A 287 -6.74 -4.91 -12.23
CA GLY A 287 -7.40 -4.41 -13.44
C GLY A 287 -7.47 -2.88 -13.56
N LEU A 288 -7.35 -2.15 -12.43
CA LEU A 288 -7.18 -0.69 -12.43
C LEU A 288 -5.73 -0.25 -12.73
N GLY A 289 -4.82 -1.20 -12.98
CA GLY A 289 -3.39 -0.93 -13.22
C GLY A 289 -2.54 -0.85 -11.95
N PHE A 290 -3.05 -1.29 -10.79
CA PHE A 290 -2.31 -1.29 -9.54
C PHE A 290 -1.25 -2.40 -9.50
N THR A 291 -0.02 -2.06 -9.20
CA THR A 291 1.13 -2.98 -9.09
C THR A 291 1.85 -2.87 -7.74
N GLY A 292 1.40 -1.97 -6.86
CA GLY A 292 2.02 -1.71 -5.56
C GLY A 292 1.72 -2.78 -4.50
N VAL A 293 1.92 -2.41 -3.25
CA VAL A 293 1.72 -3.28 -2.09
C VAL A 293 0.25 -3.21 -1.63
N THR A 294 -0.32 -4.34 -1.24
CA THR A 294 -1.63 -4.41 -0.59
C THR A 294 -1.48 -4.66 0.90
N ILE A 295 -2.35 -4.05 1.72
CA ILE A 295 -2.44 -4.29 3.16
C ILE A 295 -3.87 -4.59 3.55
N THR A 296 -4.09 -5.48 4.52
CA THR A 296 -5.43 -5.68 5.09
C THR A 296 -5.85 -4.45 5.92
N ASP A 297 -7.13 -4.22 6.08
CA ASP A 297 -7.63 -3.52 7.26
C ASP A 297 -7.37 -4.35 8.52
N ALA A 298 -7.61 -3.80 9.72
CA ALA A 298 -7.32 -4.46 10.99
C ALA A 298 -8.00 -5.84 11.10
N LEU A 299 -7.21 -6.89 11.40
CA LEU A 299 -7.69 -8.26 11.38
C LEU A 299 -8.39 -8.68 12.68
N GLU A 300 -8.16 -8.02 13.82
CA GLU A 300 -8.83 -8.34 15.07
C GLU A 300 -10.34 -8.08 15.02
N PRO A 301 -10.84 -6.90 14.58
CA PRO A 301 -12.26 -6.66 14.40
C PRO A 301 -12.87 -7.64 13.39
N LEU A 302 -12.19 -7.90 12.28
CA LEU A 302 -12.64 -8.86 11.29
C LEU A 302 -12.82 -10.27 11.89
N ALA A 303 -11.84 -10.74 12.63
CA ALA A 303 -11.90 -12.06 13.29
C ALA A 303 -13.06 -12.14 14.29
N ALA A 304 -13.24 -11.10 15.11
CA ALA A 304 -14.30 -11.02 16.11
C ALA A 304 -15.69 -10.98 15.46
N THR A 305 -15.92 -10.11 14.49
CA THR A 305 -17.22 -9.93 13.84
C THR A 305 -17.63 -11.13 12.99
N HIS A 306 -16.68 -11.86 12.42
CA HIS A 306 -16.93 -13.09 11.64
C HIS A 306 -16.78 -14.38 12.44
N ARG A 307 -16.52 -14.31 13.76
CA ARG A 307 -16.42 -15.45 14.68
C ARG A 307 -15.41 -16.51 14.21
N VAL A 308 -14.25 -16.05 13.74
CA VAL A 308 -13.11 -16.89 13.38
C VAL A 308 -11.91 -16.54 14.26
N THR A 309 -10.93 -17.46 14.36
CA THR A 309 -9.69 -17.10 15.07
C THR A 309 -8.87 -16.09 14.26
N LEU A 310 -8.06 -15.29 14.95
CA LEU A 310 -7.17 -14.30 14.30
C LEU A 310 -6.25 -14.98 13.28
N GLY A 311 -5.72 -16.17 13.60
CA GLY A 311 -4.89 -16.94 12.67
C GLY A 311 -5.66 -17.43 11.44
N GLN A 312 -6.95 -17.81 11.59
CA GLN A 312 -7.79 -18.17 10.45
C GLN A 312 -8.07 -16.96 9.55
N ALA A 313 -8.34 -15.78 10.15
CA ALA A 313 -8.54 -14.55 9.40
C ALA A 313 -7.28 -14.18 8.60
N ALA A 314 -6.11 -14.21 9.26
CA ALA A 314 -4.83 -13.92 8.65
C ALA A 314 -4.45 -14.92 7.54
N LEU A 315 -4.64 -16.22 7.77
CA LEU A 315 -4.33 -17.24 6.77
C LEU A 315 -5.21 -17.11 5.53
N ARG A 316 -6.50 -16.81 5.70
CA ARG A 316 -7.42 -16.55 4.56
C ARG A 316 -6.93 -15.34 3.75
N ALA A 317 -6.62 -14.21 4.40
CA ALA A 317 -6.11 -13.00 3.73
C ALA A 317 -4.75 -13.28 3.04
N ALA A 318 -3.85 -14.00 3.69
CA ALA A 318 -2.56 -14.38 3.12
C ALA A 318 -2.71 -15.25 1.85
N ARG A 319 -3.66 -16.19 1.85
CA ARG A 319 -3.97 -17.06 0.70
C ARG A 319 -4.66 -16.31 -0.45
N THR A 320 -5.37 -15.24 -0.16
CA THR A 320 -5.97 -14.36 -1.16
C THR A 320 -4.90 -13.61 -1.97
N GLY A 321 -3.72 -13.38 -1.37
CA GLY A 321 -2.61 -12.66 -2.01
C GLY A 321 -2.40 -11.25 -1.49
N VAL A 322 -3.09 -10.82 -0.42
CA VAL A 322 -2.80 -9.53 0.25
C VAL A 322 -1.39 -9.60 0.83
N ASP A 323 -0.57 -8.57 0.63
CA ASP A 323 0.85 -8.59 0.97
C ASP A 323 1.11 -8.41 2.46
N LEU A 324 0.60 -7.35 3.06
CA LEU A 324 0.76 -7.01 4.47
C LEU A 324 -0.50 -7.36 5.26
N LEU A 325 -0.32 -7.97 6.42
CA LEU A 325 -1.37 -8.38 7.34
C LEU A 325 -1.33 -7.46 8.57
N LEU A 326 -2.34 -6.62 8.73
CA LEU A 326 -2.39 -5.59 9.77
C LEU A 326 -3.06 -6.10 11.05
N PHE A 327 -2.35 -5.98 12.15
CA PHE A 327 -2.79 -6.27 13.50
C PHE A 327 -2.63 -5.02 14.37
N VAL A 328 -3.71 -4.57 15.00
CA VAL A 328 -3.73 -3.35 15.83
C VAL A 328 -3.73 -3.65 17.34
N GLY A 329 -3.90 -4.90 17.71
CA GLY A 329 -3.90 -5.38 19.08
C GLY A 329 -2.50 -5.46 19.71
N SER A 330 -2.34 -6.31 20.72
CA SER A 330 -1.04 -6.51 21.33
C SER A 330 -0.13 -7.40 20.48
N GLU A 331 1.18 -7.16 20.57
CA GLU A 331 2.17 -7.99 19.89
C GLU A 331 2.07 -9.48 20.25
N ARG A 332 1.60 -9.81 21.45
CA ARG A 332 1.46 -11.21 21.92
C ARG A 332 0.42 -11.99 21.13
N SER A 333 -0.68 -11.35 20.72
CA SER A 333 -1.74 -12.03 19.95
C SER A 333 -1.26 -12.49 18.59
N THR A 334 -0.17 -11.91 18.07
CA THR A 334 0.38 -12.21 16.76
C THR A 334 1.45 -13.32 16.75
N ASP A 335 1.93 -13.79 17.91
CA ASP A 335 2.88 -14.91 17.96
C ASP A 335 2.26 -16.20 17.42
N ALA A 336 1.08 -16.55 17.92
CA ALA A 336 0.35 -17.75 17.44
C ALA A 336 -0.05 -17.61 15.95
N VAL A 337 -0.33 -16.39 15.48
CA VAL A 337 -0.60 -16.13 14.05
C VAL A 337 0.64 -16.39 13.22
N TYR A 338 1.82 -15.89 13.64
CA TYR A 338 3.07 -16.14 12.96
C TYR A 338 3.34 -17.64 12.83
N ASP A 339 3.21 -18.40 13.93
CA ASP A 339 3.44 -19.85 13.94
C ASP A 339 2.47 -20.60 13.02
N GLN A 340 1.19 -20.19 12.97
CA GLN A 340 0.22 -20.77 12.05
C GLN A 340 0.53 -20.47 10.58
N LEU A 341 0.96 -19.26 10.25
CA LEU A 341 1.33 -18.89 8.90
C LEU A 341 2.61 -19.60 8.47
N LEU A 342 3.58 -19.75 9.38
CA LEU A 342 4.81 -20.49 9.12
C LEU A 342 4.53 -21.98 8.90
N ALA A 343 3.68 -22.59 9.70
CA ALA A 343 3.22 -23.97 9.47
C ALA A 343 2.53 -24.10 8.10
N ALA A 344 1.66 -23.17 7.75
CA ALA A 344 0.99 -23.14 6.43
C ALA A 344 1.97 -22.96 5.26
N ALA A 345 3.06 -22.22 5.47
CA ALA A 345 4.14 -22.10 4.47
C ALA A 345 4.94 -23.38 4.31
N ARG A 346 5.24 -24.07 5.44
CA ARG A 346 5.99 -25.32 5.44
C ARG A 346 5.22 -26.49 4.82
N ASP A 347 3.91 -26.53 4.99
CA ASP A 347 3.03 -27.55 4.41
C ASP A 347 2.46 -27.18 3.02
N GLY A 348 2.92 -26.08 2.42
CA GLY A 348 2.55 -25.65 1.07
C GLY A 348 1.19 -24.98 0.93
N ARG A 349 0.41 -24.78 2.01
CA ARG A 349 -0.87 -24.02 1.99
C ARG A 349 -0.64 -22.53 1.70
N LEU A 350 0.57 -22.02 1.93
CA LEU A 350 1.08 -20.73 1.45
C LEU A 350 2.27 -21.01 0.54
N PRO A 351 2.09 -20.99 -0.80
CA PRO A 351 3.16 -21.31 -1.74
C PRO A 351 4.36 -20.36 -1.59
N ARG A 352 5.57 -20.93 -1.57
CA ARG A 352 6.82 -20.16 -1.44
C ARG A 352 6.92 -19.02 -2.47
N ALA A 353 6.62 -19.29 -3.74
CA ALA A 353 6.67 -18.28 -4.80
C ALA A 353 5.75 -17.08 -4.53
N ALA A 354 4.56 -17.29 -3.95
CA ALA A 354 3.67 -16.21 -3.56
C ALA A 354 4.23 -15.40 -2.38
N LEU A 355 4.88 -16.07 -1.41
CA LEU A 355 5.54 -15.39 -0.30
C LEU A 355 6.74 -14.57 -0.78
N GLU A 356 7.56 -15.08 -1.70
CA GLU A 356 8.70 -14.38 -2.29
C GLU A 356 8.26 -13.17 -3.10
N ALA A 357 7.22 -13.30 -3.93
CA ALA A 357 6.67 -12.18 -4.69
C ALA A 357 6.11 -11.06 -3.79
N SER A 358 5.42 -11.43 -2.69
CA SER A 358 4.93 -10.47 -1.70
C SER A 358 6.09 -9.79 -0.96
N ALA A 359 7.08 -10.56 -0.50
CA ALA A 359 8.26 -10.03 0.18
C ALA A 359 9.07 -9.09 -0.71
N ALA A 360 9.19 -9.36 -2.01
CA ALA A 360 9.88 -8.49 -2.96
C ALA A 360 9.19 -7.13 -3.08
N ARG A 361 7.86 -7.09 -3.23
CA ARG A 361 7.11 -5.81 -3.26
C ARG A 361 7.23 -5.02 -1.96
N ILE A 362 7.17 -5.71 -0.82
CA ILE A 362 7.33 -5.07 0.51
C ILE A 362 8.75 -4.52 0.67
N GLU A 363 9.78 -5.27 0.25
CA GLU A 363 11.18 -4.83 0.34
C GLU A 363 11.46 -3.64 -0.57
N GLU A 364 10.91 -3.62 -1.79
CA GLU A 364 11.01 -2.48 -2.70
C GLU A 364 10.40 -1.22 -2.10
N LEU A 365 9.19 -1.34 -1.50
CA LEU A 365 8.56 -0.24 -0.78
C LEU A 365 9.41 0.22 0.40
N ALA A 366 9.90 -0.71 1.22
CA ALA A 366 10.73 -0.40 2.38
C ALA A 366 12.10 0.17 1.98
N ALA A 367 12.71 -0.30 0.90
CA ALA A 367 13.97 0.24 0.39
C ALA A 367 13.87 1.69 -0.03
N THR A 368 12.71 2.10 -0.52
CA THR A 368 12.46 3.47 -0.98
C THR A 368 12.15 4.43 0.17
N TYR A 369 11.47 3.98 1.23
CA TYR A 369 10.88 4.87 2.24
C TYR A 369 11.29 4.56 3.69
N ALA A 370 11.69 3.33 4.04
CA ALA A 370 12.11 3.02 5.40
C ALA A 370 13.58 3.35 5.62
N GLY A 371 13.84 4.35 6.46
CA GLY A 371 15.17 4.86 6.81
C GLY A 371 15.96 3.99 7.80
#